data_4e0b5657cfe0bbfa10646605308308f4
#
_entry.id   4e0b5657cfe0bbfa10646605308308f4
#
_cell.length_a   1.000
_cell.length_b   1.000
_cell.length_c   1.000
_cell.angle_alpha   90.00
_cell.angle_beta   90.00
_cell.angle_gamma   90.00
#
_symmetry.space_group_name_H-M   'P 1'
#
loop_
_entity.id
_entity.type
_entity.pdbx_description
1 polymer ?
#
loop_
_entity_poly.entity_id
_entity_poly.type
_entity_poly.pdbx_seq_one_letter_code
_entity_poly.pdbx_strand_id
1 'polypeptide(L)'
;MQNRPTSAYIHIPFCTQICYYCDFSKVFIKNQPVDDYLKALMEEVRHYELPALKTLYIGGGTPSALSAEQLDYLLTQLEHELDFSQLEEFTIEANPGDLTADKIAVLKKSACNRISLGVQTFDNKMLKRIGRSHNESQIYETIDSLKAAGFHNISIDLIYALPGQTMDQVVDNVAKALALDIPHLSLYSLILENHTVFMNRQKRGRLHLPGEDVESEMFDYILSELEKHGFEHY
;
A
#
# COMPACT_ATOMS: atom_id res chain seq x y z
N MET A 1 13.20 26.81 -20.63
CA MET A 1 12.28 26.67 -19.47
C MET A 1 12.73 25.45 -18.73
N GLN A 2 13.18 25.54 -17.47
CA GLN A 2 13.45 24.36 -16.66
C GLN A 2 12.12 23.62 -16.47
N ASN A 3 12.10 22.33 -16.81
CA ASN A 3 10.95 21.47 -16.56
C ASN A 3 10.84 21.30 -15.03
N ARG A 4 9.96 22.04 -14.38
CA ARG A 4 9.68 21.87 -12.94
C ARG A 4 8.90 20.57 -12.75
N PRO A 5 9.17 19.78 -11.70
CA PRO A 5 8.47 18.52 -11.45
C PRO A 5 6.98 18.80 -11.16
N THR A 6 6.11 18.06 -11.81
CA THR A 6 4.65 18.11 -11.60
C THR A 6 4.13 16.96 -10.79
N SER A 7 5.02 16.16 -10.21
CA SER A 7 4.72 15.01 -9.36
C SER A 7 5.46 15.15 -8.03
N ALA A 8 4.81 14.76 -6.94
CA ALA A 8 5.40 14.76 -5.61
C ALA A 8 5.16 13.41 -4.90
N TYR A 9 6.15 12.98 -4.13
CA TYR A 9 6.05 11.86 -3.20
C TYR A 9 6.26 12.36 -1.78
N ILE A 10 5.36 11.97 -0.88
CA ILE A 10 5.44 12.26 0.55
C ILE A 10 5.62 10.97 1.32
N HIS A 11 6.65 10.93 2.16
CA HIS A 11 6.99 9.76 2.94
C HIS A 11 6.41 9.86 4.35
N ILE A 12 5.63 8.86 4.76
CA ILE A 12 5.12 8.70 6.13
C ILE A 12 5.77 7.43 6.72
N PRO A 13 6.80 7.55 7.54
CA PRO A 13 7.64 6.41 7.96
C PRO A 13 7.00 5.52 9.04
N PHE A 14 5.76 5.77 9.43
CA PHE A 14 5.13 5.11 10.57
C PHE A 14 4.36 3.86 10.17
N CYS A 15 4.51 2.78 10.98
CA CYS A 15 3.74 1.55 10.85
C CYS A 15 3.18 1.12 12.21
N THR A 16 1.95 0.64 12.23
CA THR A 16 1.34 -0.03 13.40
C THR A 16 1.93 -1.42 13.62
N GLN A 17 2.38 -2.07 12.54
CA GLN A 17 3.01 -3.38 12.52
C GLN A 17 4.13 -3.40 11.49
N ILE A 18 5.31 -3.95 11.85
CA ILE A 18 6.42 -4.13 10.91
C ILE A 18 6.36 -5.54 10.32
N CYS A 19 6.16 -5.63 9.00
CA CYS A 19 6.09 -6.90 8.28
C CYS A 19 7.46 -7.56 8.18
N TYR A 20 7.50 -8.90 8.16
CA TYR A 20 8.76 -9.66 8.25
C TYR A 20 9.63 -9.60 6.99
N TYR A 21 9.08 -9.21 5.86
CA TYR A 21 9.75 -9.08 4.56
C TYR A 21 10.18 -7.64 4.22
N CYS A 22 9.63 -6.64 4.93
CA CYS A 22 9.73 -5.24 4.54
C CYS A 22 11.08 -4.64 4.93
N ASP A 23 11.73 -3.97 3.97
CA ASP A 23 12.98 -3.21 4.13
C ASP A 23 12.81 -1.70 3.97
N PHE A 24 11.59 -1.21 3.68
CA PHE A 24 11.32 0.21 3.51
C PHE A 24 11.76 1.02 4.73
N SER A 25 12.03 2.31 4.49
CA SER A 25 12.35 3.25 5.57
C SER A 25 11.12 3.47 6.45
N LYS A 26 11.05 2.73 7.56
CA LYS A 26 9.90 2.74 8.49
C LYS A 26 10.34 2.59 9.94
N VAL A 27 9.47 3.08 10.80
CA VAL A 27 9.58 2.91 12.26
C VAL A 27 8.24 2.48 12.85
N PHE A 28 8.28 1.82 13.99
CA PHE A 28 7.08 1.49 14.74
C PHE A 28 6.45 2.77 15.30
N ILE A 29 5.19 3.05 15.01
CA ILE A 29 4.54 4.33 15.35
C ILE A 29 4.48 4.61 16.86
N LYS A 30 4.43 3.55 17.69
CA LYS A 30 4.30 3.68 19.14
C LYS A 30 5.45 4.50 19.73
N ASN A 31 5.12 5.52 20.51
CA ASN A 31 6.05 6.45 21.16
C ASN A 31 6.87 7.32 20.19
N GLN A 32 6.47 7.45 18.93
CA GLN A 32 7.11 8.39 18.01
C GLN A 32 6.47 9.79 18.13
N PRO A 33 7.24 10.85 17.89
CA PRO A 33 6.73 12.22 17.87
C PRO A 33 6.04 12.52 16.52
N VAL A 34 4.90 11.84 16.25
CA VAL A 34 4.21 11.90 14.95
C VAL A 34 3.79 13.32 14.60
N ASP A 35 3.23 14.05 15.56
CA ASP A 35 2.76 15.43 15.34
C ASP A 35 3.92 16.38 15.01
N ASP A 36 5.07 16.21 15.65
CA ASP A 36 6.26 17.02 15.35
C ASP A 36 6.85 16.65 13.97
N TYR A 37 6.80 15.37 13.60
CA TYR A 37 7.17 14.94 12.27
C TYR A 37 6.27 15.58 11.19
N LEU A 38 4.95 15.58 11.38
CA LEU A 38 4.02 16.19 10.44
C LEU A 38 4.23 17.70 10.30
N LYS A 39 4.53 18.40 11.40
CA LYS A 39 4.88 19.83 11.36
C LYS A 39 6.16 20.07 10.57
N ALA A 40 7.23 19.30 10.84
CA ALA A 40 8.50 19.41 10.13
C ALA A 40 8.34 19.08 8.64
N LEU A 41 7.53 18.08 8.30
CA LEU A 41 7.19 17.75 6.93
C LEU A 41 6.51 18.94 6.20
N MET A 42 5.59 19.62 6.86
CA MET A 42 4.92 20.80 6.28
C MET A 42 5.87 21.99 6.15
N GLU A 43 6.84 22.16 7.06
CA GLU A 43 7.92 23.14 6.88
C GLU A 43 8.79 22.82 5.67
N GLU A 44 9.09 21.53 5.45
CA GLU A 44 9.82 21.08 4.25
C GLU A 44 9.02 21.36 2.97
N VAL A 45 7.72 21.03 2.94
CA VAL A 45 6.84 21.29 1.79
C VAL A 45 6.85 22.77 1.40
N ARG A 46 6.79 23.70 2.36
CA ARG A 46 6.84 25.15 2.12
C ARG A 46 8.16 25.64 1.52
N HIS A 47 9.24 24.88 1.69
CA HIS A 47 10.55 25.20 1.11
C HIS A 47 10.62 24.95 -0.40
N TYR A 48 9.72 24.10 -0.93
CA TYR A 48 9.67 23.81 -2.35
C TYR A 48 8.67 24.72 -3.06
N GLU A 49 9.14 25.51 -4.03
CA GLU A 49 8.28 26.23 -4.97
C GLU A 49 7.80 25.27 -6.07
N LEU A 50 6.79 24.45 -5.75
CA LEU A 50 6.23 23.49 -6.71
C LEU A 50 5.22 24.18 -7.64
N PRO A 51 5.19 23.81 -8.94
CA PRO A 51 4.10 24.21 -9.83
C PRO A 51 2.82 23.48 -9.47
N ALA A 52 1.72 23.73 -10.19
CA ALA A 52 0.53 22.91 -10.08
C ALA A 52 0.88 21.42 -10.27
N LEU A 53 0.52 20.60 -9.30
CA LEU A 53 0.81 19.18 -9.32
C LEU A 53 -0.18 18.44 -10.21
N LYS A 54 0.31 17.47 -10.98
CA LYS A 54 -0.48 16.47 -11.68
C LYS A 54 -0.70 15.23 -10.84
N THR A 55 0.33 14.81 -10.11
CA THR A 55 0.24 13.63 -9.26
C THR A 55 0.85 13.87 -7.89
N LEU A 56 0.19 13.32 -6.87
CA LEU A 56 0.69 13.26 -5.50
C LEU A 56 0.56 11.84 -4.98
N TYR A 57 1.63 11.33 -4.38
CA TYR A 57 1.66 10.01 -3.78
C TYR A 57 2.13 10.10 -2.32
N ILE A 58 1.31 9.63 -1.39
CA ILE A 58 1.68 9.49 0.02
C ILE A 58 1.85 8.03 0.36
N GLY A 59 3.08 7.65 0.69
CA GLY A 59 3.44 6.27 0.97
C GLY A 59 4.55 6.15 2.02
N GLY A 60 5.24 5.01 2.01
CA GLY A 60 6.43 4.77 2.83
C GLY A 60 6.32 3.65 3.85
N GLY A 61 6.07 3.94 5.11
CA GLY A 61 5.70 2.97 6.13
C GLY A 61 4.24 2.56 5.93
N THR A 62 3.33 3.36 6.45
CA THR A 62 1.89 3.16 6.27
C THR A 62 1.15 4.46 6.62
N PRO A 63 0.75 5.28 5.66
CA PRO A 63 0.02 6.53 5.94
C PRO A 63 -1.27 6.31 6.75
N SER A 64 -1.97 5.20 6.53
CA SER A 64 -3.16 4.84 7.32
C SER A 64 -2.88 4.49 8.79
N ALA A 65 -1.61 4.41 9.21
CA ALA A 65 -1.24 4.28 10.63
C ALA A 65 -1.48 5.58 11.42
N LEU A 66 -1.56 6.74 10.76
CA LEU A 66 -1.90 8.02 11.38
C LEU A 66 -3.31 7.96 11.98
N SER A 67 -3.55 8.73 13.05
CA SER A 67 -4.91 8.92 13.56
C SER A 67 -5.76 9.72 12.56
N ALA A 68 -7.08 9.74 12.73
CA ALA A 68 -7.96 10.52 11.87
C ALA A 68 -7.62 12.03 11.93
N GLU A 69 -7.31 12.55 13.12
CA GLU A 69 -6.90 13.93 13.32
C GLU A 69 -5.56 14.25 12.66
N GLN A 70 -4.59 13.32 12.73
CA GLN A 70 -3.28 13.47 12.10
C GLN A 70 -3.38 13.43 10.57
N LEU A 71 -4.23 12.54 10.06
CA LEU A 71 -4.51 12.43 8.63
C LEU A 71 -5.23 13.67 8.10
N ASP A 72 -6.26 14.16 8.83
CA ASP A 72 -6.98 15.38 8.50
C ASP A 72 -6.04 16.62 8.50
N TYR A 73 -5.18 16.74 9.51
CA TYR A 73 -4.16 17.77 9.57
C TYR A 73 -3.24 17.72 8.33
N LEU A 74 -2.68 16.55 8.03
CA LEU A 74 -1.77 16.37 6.88
C LEU A 74 -2.44 16.78 5.57
N LEU A 75 -3.63 16.25 5.29
CA LEU A 75 -4.34 16.49 4.04
C LEU A 75 -4.76 17.95 3.89
N THR A 76 -5.31 18.54 4.94
CA THR A 76 -5.70 19.97 4.95
C THR A 76 -4.51 20.89 4.72
N GLN A 77 -3.36 20.60 5.37
CA GLN A 77 -2.17 21.42 5.16
C GLN A 77 -1.61 21.27 3.74
N LEU A 78 -1.59 20.06 3.17
CA LEU A 78 -1.15 19.85 1.80
C LEU A 78 -2.04 20.58 0.78
N GLU A 79 -3.35 20.57 0.97
CA GLU A 79 -4.29 21.30 0.11
C GLU A 79 -4.13 22.81 0.22
N HIS A 80 -3.66 23.32 1.37
CA HIS A 80 -3.37 24.72 1.55
C HIS A 80 -2.05 25.17 0.92
N GLU A 81 -1.02 24.32 0.98
CA GLU A 81 0.35 24.68 0.57
C GLU A 81 0.65 24.33 -0.90
N LEU A 82 -0.09 23.38 -1.51
CA LEU A 82 0.16 22.87 -2.85
C LEU A 82 -0.96 23.27 -3.82
N ASP A 83 -0.59 23.56 -5.06
CA ASP A 83 -1.55 23.84 -6.12
C ASP A 83 -2.06 22.53 -6.76
N PHE A 84 -3.29 22.17 -6.47
CA PHE A 84 -3.99 20.99 -7.00
C PHE A 84 -4.87 21.30 -8.22
N SER A 85 -4.75 22.48 -8.83
CA SER A 85 -5.59 22.87 -9.97
C SER A 85 -5.42 21.99 -11.22
N GLN A 86 -4.31 21.24 -11.29
CA GLN A 86 -4.00 20.31 -12.38
C GLN A 86 -3.93 18.84 -11.90
N LEU A 87 -4.44 18.56 -10.69
CA LEU A 87 -4.30 17.25 -10.08
C LEU A 87 -5.13 16.19 -10.83
N GLU A 88 -4.44 15.20 -11.36
CA GLU A 88 -5.02 14.04 -12.05
C GLU A 88 -5.14 12.84 -11.09
N GLU A 89 -4.10 12.58 -10.28
CA GLU A 89 -4.08 11.50 -9.31
C GLU A 89 -3.48 11.93 -7.98
N PHE A 90 -4.19 11.59 -6.90
CA PHE A 90 -3.69 11.68 -5.53
C PHE A 90 -3.87 10.32 -4.85
N THR A 91 -2.77 9.58 -4.71
CA THR A 91 -2.74 8.25 -4.12
C THR A 91 -2.31 8.29 -2.66
N ILE A 92 -2.98 7.50 -1.83
CA ILE A 92 -2.56 7.21 -0.45
C ILE A 92 -2.45 5.69 -0.26
N GLU A 93 -1.32 5.24 0.31
CA GLU A 93 -1.15 3.86 0.76
C GLU A 93 -1.87 3.60 2.07
N ALA A 94 -2.47 2.43 2.17
CA ALA A 94 -3.16 2.00 3.38
C ALA A 94 -3.06 0.48 3.59
N ASN A 95 -3.29 0.04 4.82
CA ASN A 95 -3.50 -1.36 5.13
C ASN A 95 -4.99 -1.64 5.38
N PRO A 96 -5.51 -2.80 4.97
CA PRO A 96 -6.82 -3.28 5.42
C PRO A 96 -6.89 -3.30 6.95
N GLY A 97 -8.01 -2.84 7.51
CA GLY A 97 -8.21 -2.75 8.95
C GLY A 97 -7.64 -1.49 9.62
N ASP A 98 -6.72 -0.75 8.99
CA ASP A 98 -6.25 0.55 9.49
C ASP A 98 -7.19 1.70 9.09
N LEU A 99 -7.97 1.54 8.01
CA LEU A 99 -8.94 2.54 7.52
C LEU A 99 -10.28 2.40 8.27
N THR A 100 -10.36 3.09 9.39
CA THR A 100 -11.62 3.23 10.15
C THR A 100 -12.59 4.19 9.46
N ALA A 101 -13.87 4.18 9.84
CA ALA A 101 -14.90 5.01 9.19
C ALA A 101 -14.61 6.51 9.26
N ASP A 102 -14.01 6.97 10.35
CA ASP A 102 -13.56 8.36 10.55
C ASP A 102 -12.41 8.73 9.60
N LYS A 103 -11.42 7.85 9.41
CA LYS A 103 -10.34 8.06 8.43
C LYS A 103 -10.85 8.07 6.99
N ILE A 104 -11.76 7.16 6.64
CA ILE A 104 -12.42 7.17 5.32
C ILE A 104 -13.20 8.47 5.10
N ALA A 105 -13.84 8.99 6.14
CA ALA A 105 -14.55 10.27 6.07
C ALA A 105 -13.58 11.45 5.86
N VAL A 106 -12.40 11.42 6.46
CA VAL A 106 -11.32 12.39 6.21
C VAL A 106 -10.83 12.31 4.77
N LEU A 107 -10.50 11.10 4.28
CA LEU A 107 -10.07 10.89 2.89
C LEU A 107 -11.10 11.39 1.88
N LYS A 108 -12.39 11.13 2.14
CA LYS A 108 -13.50 11.57 1.26
C LYS A 108 -13.62 13.09 1.16
N LYS A 109 -13.22 13.85 2.19
CA LYS A 109 -13.25 15.31 2.19
C LYS A 109 -12.07 15.92 1.47
N SER A 110 -11.00 15.18 1.28
CA SER A 110 -9.75 15.62 0.67
C SER A 110 -9.76 15.43 -0.85
N ALA A 111 -8.72 15.94 -1.50
CA ALA A 111 -8.48 15.73 -2.93
C ALA A 111 -7.99 14.30 -3.28
N CYS A 112 -7.81 13.43 -2.30
CA CYS A 112 -7.42 12.03 -2.53
C CYS A 112 -8.46 11.32 -3.39
N ASN A 113 -8.00 10.71 -4.49
CA ASN A 113 -8.87 10.03 -5.45
C ASN A 113 -8.44 8.59 -5.78
N ARG A 114 -7.31 8.12 -5.22
CA ARG A 114 -6.83 6.74 -5.37
C ARG A 114 -6.34 6.19 -4.03
N ILE A 115 -6.70 4.93 -3.73
CA ILE A 115 -6.23 4.21 -2.53
C ILE A 115 -5.46 2.98 -2.97
N SER A 116 -4.22 2.79 -2.46
CA SER A 116 -3.44 1.56 -2.63
C SER A 116 -3.44 0.76 -1.34
N LEU A 117 -4.02 -0.46 -1.39
CA LEU A 117 -4.19 -1.31 -0.21
C LEU A 117 -3.18 -2.45 -0.21
N GLY A 118 -2.34 -2.51 0.81
CA GLY A 118 -1.40 -3.60 1.02
C GLY A 118 -2.11 -4.87 1.53
N VAL A 119 -2.78 -5.60 0.65
CA VAL A 119 -3.50 -6.85 0.96
C VAL A 119 -2.52 -8.01 1.15
N GLN A 120 -1.57 -8.16 0.24
CA GLN A 120 -0.52 -9.15 0.16
C GLN A 120 -0.99 -10.59 -0.14
N THR A 121 -2.01 -11.08 0.53
CA THR A 121 -2.65 -12.38 0.32
C THR A 121 -3.99 -12.42 1.05
N PHE A 122 -4.92 -13.28 0.60
CA PHE A 122 -6.18 -13.54 1.28
C PHE A 122 -6.09 -14.68 2.29
N ASP A 123 -4.99 -15.43 2.33
CA ASP A 123 -4.80 -16.54 3.27
C ASP A 123 -4.41 -16.02 4.67
N ASN A 124 -5.30 -16.20 5.64
CA ASN A 124 -5.10 -15.77 7.01
C ASN A 124 -3.87 -16.38 7.71
N LYS A 125 -3.49 -17.60 7.34
CA LYS A 125 -2.29 -18.24 7.90
C LYS A 125 -1.05 -17.61 7.31
N MET A 126 -1.09 -17.31 6.00
CA MET A 126 0.00 -16.64 5.31
C MET A 126 0.15 -15.19 5.79
N LEU A 127 -0.94 -14.44 5.97
CA LEU A 127 -0.92 -13.08 6.56
C LEU A 127 -0.17 -13.07 7.90
N LYS A 128 -0.50 -13.99 8.81
CA LYS A 128 0.22 -14.14 10.09
C LYS A 128 1.69 -14.51 9.89
N ARG A 129 1.99 -15.38 8.92
CA ARG A 129 3.35 -15.83 8.62
C ARG A 129 4.26 -14.72 8.11
N ILE A 130 3.71 -13.77 7.36
CA ILE A 130 4.43 -12.60 6.83
C ILE A 130 4.41 -11.39 7.77
N GLY A 131 3.72 -11.49 8.93
CA GLY A 131 3.67 -10.44 9.95
C GLY A 131 2.66 -9.34 9.67
N ARG A 132 1.54 -9.66 8.98
CA ARG A 132 0.42 -8.72 8.79
C ARG A 132 -0.54 -8.77 9.97
N SER A 133 -1.14 -7.64 10.30
CA SER A 133 -2.09 -7.48 11.42
C SER A 133 -3.53 -7.72 11.02
N HIS A 134 -3.87 -7.52 9.75
CA HIS A 134 -5.22 -7.71 9.23
C HIS A 134 -5.51 -9.18 8.86
N ASN A 135 -6.76 -9.48 8.62
CA ASN A 135 -7.27 -10.76 8.14
C ASN A 135 -8.12 -10.57 6.87
N GLU A 136 -8.53 -11.69 6.26
CA GLU A 136 -9.30 -11.72 5.02
C GLU A 136 -10.62 -10.92 5.12
N SER A 137 -11.38 -11.05 6.22
CA SER A 137 -12.64 -10.31 6.43
C SER A 137 -12.42 -8.80 6.36
N GLN A 138 -11.35 -8.30 7.01
CA GLN A 138 -11.02 -6.88 7.00
C GLN A 138 -10.63 -6.35 5.62
N ILE A 139 -10.15 -7.21 4.71
CA ILE A 139 -9.88 -6.82 3.31
C ILE A 139 -11.20 -6.44 2.63
N TYR A 140 -12.20 -7.32 2.69
CA TYR A 140 -13.51 -7.07 2.08
C TYR A 140 -14.21 -5.89 2.75
N GLU A 141 -14.26 -5.85 4.08
CA GLU A 141 -14.89 -4.76 4.85
C GLU A 141 -14.29 -3.39 4.49
N THR A 142 -12.96 -3.32 4.30
CA THR A 142 -12.28 -2.07 3.93
C THR A 142 -12.64 -1.66 2.50
N ILE A 143 -12.61 -2.58 1.55
CA ILE A 143 -12.93 -2.30 0.15
C ILE A 143 -14.40 -1.88 0.00
N ASP A 144 -15.32 -2.58 0.67
CA ASP A 144 -16.74 -2.25 0.66
C ASP A 144 -16.99 -0.86 1.25
N SER A 145 -16.32 -0.53 2.36
CA SER A 145 -16.39 0.78 3.00
C SER A 145 -15.87 1.91 2.10
N LEU A 146 -14.75 1.67 1.39
CA LEU A 146 -14.19 2.61 0.42
C LEU A 146 -15.13 2.83 -0.76
N LYS A 147 -15.68 1.75 -1.34
CA LYS A 147 -16.66 1.83 -2.43
C LYS A 147 -17.94 2.58 -2.00
N ALA A 148 -18.46 2.29 -0.80
CA ALA A 148 -19.60 2.99 -0.24
C ALA A 148 -19.32 4.48 0.00
N ALA A 149 -18.08 4.85 0.29
CA ALA A 149 -17.63 6.24 0.40
C ALA A 149 -17.43 6.93 -0.96
N GLY A 150 -17.45 6.19 -2.08
CA GLY A 150 -17.30 6.72 -3.44
C GLY A 150 -15.89 6.58 -4.01
N PHE A 151 -14.97 5.85 -3.36
CA PHE A 151 -13.69 5.51 -3.94
C PHE A 151 -13.83 4.34 -4.92
N HIS A 152 -13.59 4.61 -6.20
CA HIS A 152 -13.62 3.60 -7.27
C HIS A 152 -12.22 3.29 -7.80
N ASN A 153 -11.26 4.21 -7.67
CA ASN A 153 -9.87 3.98 -8.02
C ASN A 153 -9.13 3.33 -6.84
N ILE A 154 -9.32 2.03 -6.69
CA ILE A 154 -8.70 1.21 -5.65
C ILE A 154 -7.68 0.28 -6.32
N SER A 155 -6.46 0.26 -5.81
CA SER A 155 -5.43 -0.73 -6.11
C SER A 155 -5.26 -1.66 -4.92
N ILE A 156 -4.98 -2.94 -5.17
CA ILE A 156 -4.47 -3.83 -4.13
C ILE A 156 -3.09 -4.36 -4.51
N ASP A 157 -2.25 -4.50 -3.50
CA ASP A 157 -0.94 -5.11 -3.65
C ASP A 157 -1.01 -6.56 -3.19
N LEU A 158 -0.52 -7.49 -4.01
CA LEU A 158 -0.40 -8.91 -3.69
C LEU A 158 1.05 -9.36 -3.85
N ILE A 159 1.47 -10.29 -2.99
CA ILE A 159 2.79 -10.90 -3.05
C ILE A 159 2.61 -12.39 -3.36
N TYR A 160 3.28 -12.87 -4.41
CA TYR A 160 3.41 -14.30 -4.69
C TYR A 160 4.81 -14.81 -4.34
N ALA A 161 5.04 -16.11 -4.47
CA ALA A 161 6.25 -16.79 -4.04
C ALA A 161 6.56 -16.62 -2.54
N LEU A 162 5.51 -16.44 -1.72
CA LEU A 162 5.64 -16.35 -0.26
C LEU A 162 6.17 -17.67 0.33
N PRO A 163 6.85 -17.63 1.49
CA PRO A 163 7.43 -18.83 2.09
C PRO A 163 6.42 -19.96 2.29
N GLY A 164 6.61 -21.06 1.55
CA GLY A 164 5.73 -22.23 1.56
C GLY A 164 4.36 -22.00 0.92
N GLN A 165 4.20 -20.99 0.09
CA GLN A 165 3.02 -20.77 -0.72
C GLN A 165 2.92 -21.83 -1.81
N THR A 166 1.72 -22.36 -2.03
CA THR A 166 1.42 -23.32 -3.08
C THR A 166 0.76 -22.65 -4.28
N MET A 167 0.78 -23.32 -5.43
CA MET A 167 0.08 -22.86 -6.63
C MET A 167 -1.42 -22.67 -6.39
N ASP A 168 -2.07 -23.61 -5.68
CA ASP A 168 -3.50 -23.50 -5.33
C ASP A 168 -3.83 -22.21 -4.53
N GLN A 169 -2.91 -21.77 -3.66
CA GLN A 169 -3.07 -20.53 -2.91
C GLN A 169 -2.92 -19.29 -3.81
N VAL A 170 -2.07 -19.35 -4.83
CA VAL A 170 -1.97 -18.27 -5.83
C VAL A 170 -3.26 -18.21 -6.66
N VAL A 171 -3.76 -19.35 -7.10
CA VAL A 171 -5.04 -19.47 -7.83
C VAL A 171 -6.19 -18.86 -7.02
N ASP A 172 -6.31 -19.22 -5.74
CA ASP A 172 -7.33 -18.66 -4.84
C ASP A 172 -7.18 -17.14 -4.64
N ASN A 173 -5.94 -16.65 -4.47
CA ASN A 173 -5.68 -15.22 -4.33
C ASN A 173 -6.09 -14.43 -5.58
N VAL A 174 -5.75 -14.93 -6.77
CA VAL A 174 -6.11 -14.28 -8.05
C VAL A 174 -7.64 -14.27 -8.23
N ALA A 175 -8.29 -15.41 -7.98
CA ALA A 175 -9.75 -15.50 -8.08
C ALA A 175 -10.46 -14.53 -7.13
N LYS A 176 -9.99 -14.41 -5.88
CA LYS A 176 -10.53 -13.46 -4.90
C LYS A 176 -10.27 -12.01 -5.30
N ALA A 177 -9.09 -11.70 -5.83
CA ALA A 177 -8.77 -10.36 -6.31
C ALA A 177 -9.67 -9.94 -7.47
N LEU A 178 -9.90 -10.84 -8.44
CA LEU A 178 -10.82 -10.61 -9.56
C LEU A 178 -12.27 -10.39 -9.10
N ALA A 179 -12.70 -11.11 -8.06
CA ALA A 179 -14.04 -10.97 -7.50
C ALA A 179 -14.29 -9.62 -6.79
N LEU A 180 -13.23 -8.87 -6.48
CA LEU A 180 -13.35 -7.55 -5.85
C LEU A 180 -13.84 -6.46 -6.81
N ASP A 181 -13.81 -6.68 -8.12
CA ASP A 181 -14.21 -5.68 -9.13
C ASP A 181 -13.52 -4.33 -8.89
N ILE A 182 -12.21 -4.33 -8.93
CA ILE A 182 -11.32 -3.16 -8.77
C ILE A 182 -10.47 -2.96 -10.02
N PRO A 183 -10.11 -1.71 -10.36
CA PRO A 183 -9.47 -1.41 -11.64
C PRO A 183 -7.99 -1.74 -11.71
N HIS A 184 -7.30 -1.96 -10.58
CA HIS A 184 -5.84 -2.09 -10.57
C HIS A 184 -5.34 -3.11 -9.56
N LEU A 185 -4.32 -3.89 -9.97
CA LEU A 185 -3.62 -4.87 -9.15
C LEU A 185 -2.11 -4.64 -9.29
N SER A 186 -1.39 -4.59 -8.17
CA SER A 186 0.08 -4.65 -8.14
C SER A 186 0.49 -6.02 -7.60
N LEU A 187 1.24 -6.78 -8.38
CA LEU A 187 1.68 -8.10 -7.99
C LEU A 187 3.20 -8.17 -7.99
N TYR A 188 3.75 -8.64 -6.88
CA TYR A 188 5.20 -8.71 -6.64
C TYR A 188 5.61 -10.12 -6.28
N SER A 189 6.70 -10.61 -6.88
CA SER A 189 7.44 -11.74 -6.33
C SER A 189 8.10 -11.34 -5.01
N LEU A 190 8.10 -12.24 -4.01
CA LEU A 190 8.80 -11.98 -2.77
C LEU A 190 10.31 -11.92 -2.98
N ILE A 191 10.90 -10.76 -2.80
CA ILE A 191 12.35 -10.57 -2.74
C ILE A 191 12.79 -10.55 -1.29
N LEU A 192 13.87 -11.27 -0.96
CA LEU A 192 14.47 -11.28 0.37
C LEU A 192 15.47 -10.14 0.51
N GLU A 193 15.05 -9.10 1.20
CA GLU A 193 15.89 -7.92 1.43
C GLU A 193 16.70 -8.02 2.73
N ASN A 194 17.88 -7.40 2.72
CA ASN A 194 18.77 -7.35 3.88
C ASN A 194 18.07 -6.64 5.06
N HIS A 195 18.52 -6.97 6.27
CA HIS A 195 17.98 -6.41 7.53
C HIS A 195 16.51 -6.75 7.83
N THR A 196 15.90 -7.66 7.07
CA THR A 196 14.53 -8.15 7.32
C THR A 196 14.54 -9.39 8.23
N VAL A 197 13.37 -9.65 8.85
CA VAL A 197 13.16 -10.89 9.63
C VAL A 197 13.30 -12.13 8.73
N PHE A 198 12.79 -12.04 7.49
CA PHE A 198 12.85 -13.14 6.53
C PHE A 198 14.26 -13.46 6.10
N MET A 199 15.10 -12.47 5.79
CA MET A 199 16.51 -12.70 5.49
C MET A 199 17.24 -13.37 6.67
N ASN A 200 16.96 -12.94 7.91
CA ASN A 200 17.55 -13.57 9.09
C ASN A 200 17.09 -15.02 9.28
N ARG A 201 15.84 -15.33 8.97
CA ARG A 201 15.32 -16.73 8.99
C ARG A 201 15.95 -17.56 7.89
N GLN A 202 16.11 -17.01 6.68
CA GLN A 202 16.76 -17.67 5.54
C GLN A 202 18.21 -18.04 5.86
N LYS A 203 19.00 -17.08 6.37
CA LYS A 203 20.40 -17.32 6.79
C LYS A 203 20.54 -18.43 7.86
N ARG A 204 19.48 -18.69 8.63
CA ARG A 204 19.43 -19.75 9.65
C ARG A 204 18.80 -21.05 9.15
N GLY A 205 18.52 -21.17 7.85
CA GLY A 205 17.85 -22.35 7.27
C GLY A 205 16.40 -22.56 7.77
N ARG A 206 15.73 -21.50 8.22
CA ARG A 206 14.36 -21.55 8.81
C ARG A 206 13.29 -20.94 7.93
N LEU A 207 13.63 -20.58 6.70
CA LEU A 207 12.71 -20.06 5.69
C LEU A 207 12.91 -20.84 4.40
N HIS A 208 11.81 -21.35 3.85
CA HIS A 208 11.83 -22.08 2.57
C HIS A 208 10.92 -21.32 1.60
N LEU A 209 11.52 -20.79 0.53
CA LEU A 209 10.81 -20.19 -0.59
C LEU A 209 10.44 -21.28 -1.60
N PRO A 210 9.41 -21.06 -2.43
CA PRO A 210 9.25 -21.81 -3.67
C PRO A 210 10.53 -21.75 -4.51
N GLY A 211 10.82 -22.81 -5.26
CA GLY A 211 11.95 -22.79 -6.19
C GLY A 211 11.65 -21.87 -7.39
N GLU A 212 12.69 -21.51 -8.14
CA GLU A 212 12.59 -20.61 -9.30
C GLU A 212 11.59 -21.11 -10.36
N ASP A 213 11.54 -22.43 -10.61
CA ASP A 213 10.58 -23.02 -11.55
C ASP A 213 9.13 -22.80 -11.08
N VAL A 214 8.86 -22.95 -9.78
CA VAL A 214 7.53 -22.77 -9.19
C VAL A 214 7.15 -21.29 -9.19
N GLU A 215 8.09 -20.40 -8.91
CA GLU A 215 7.89 -18.95 -8.97
C GLU A 215 7.54 -18.51 -10.40
N SER A 216 8.23 -19.04 -11.40
CA SER A 216 7.94 -18.80 -12.83
C SER A 216 6.53 -19.29 -13.20
N GLU A 217 6.16 -20.51 -12.76
CA GLU A 217 4.82 -21.04 -12.98
C GLU A 217 3.73 -20.16 -12.34
N MET A 218 3.96 -19.65 -11.13
CA MET A 218 3.06 -18.70 -10.46
C MET A 218 2.90 -17.42 -11.29
N PHE A 219 4.00 -16.84 -11.78
CA PHE A 219 3.99 -15.63 -12.60
C PHE A 219 3.20 -15.84 -13.90
N ASP A 220 3.50 -16.91 -14.64
CA ASP A 220 2.84 -17.23 -15.90
C ASP A 220 1.33 -17.42 -15.72
N TYR A 221 0.91 -18.09 -14.65
CA TYR A 221 -0.49 -18.24 -14.30
C TYR A 221 -1.16 -16.89 -14.01
N ILE A 222 -0.54 -16.07 -13.14
CA ILE A 222 -1.06 -14.76 -12.76
C ILE A 222 -1.28 -13.89 -14.00
N LEU A 223 -0.25 -13.78 -14.86
CA LEU A 223 -0.30 -12.97 -16.06
C LEU A 223 -1.42 -13.45 -17.01
N SER A 224 -1.41 -14.73 -17.33
CA SER A 224 -2.41 -15.33 -18.23
C SER A 224 -3.83 -15.18 -17.71
N GLU A 225 -4.05 -15.31 -16.39
CA GLU A 225 -5.40 -15.25 -15.82
C GLU A 225 -5.91 -13.80 -15.77
N LEU A 226 -5.07 -12.84 -15.42
CA LEU A 226 -5.42 -11.43 -15.40
C LEU A 226 -5.72 -10.89 -16.81
N GLU A 227 -4.91 -11.25 -17.80
CA GLU A 227 -5.14 -10.88 -19.21
C GLU A 227 -6.49 -11.41 -19.73
N LYS A 228 -6.87 -12.65 -19.41
CA LYS A 228 -8.19 -13.22 -19.76
C LYS A 228 -9.36 -12.42 -19.18
N HIS A 229 -9.13 -11.74 -18.06
CA HIS A 229 -10.14 -10.90 -17.39
C HIS A 229 -10.02 -9.42 -17.75
N GLY A 230 -9.24 -9.08 -18.80
CA GLY A 230 -9.15 -7.73 -19.35
C GLY A 230 -8.20 -6.79 -18.63
N PHE A 231 -7.34 -7.30 -17.75
CA PHE A 231 -6.24 -6.50 -17.19
C PHE A 231 -5.12 -6.39 -18.21
N GLU A 232 -4.54 -5.22 -18.32
CA GLU A 232 -3.35 -4.94 -19.14
C GLU A 232 -2.10 -4.97 -18.25
N HIS A 233 -1.08 -5.72 -18.65
CA HIS A 233 0.21 -5.77 -17.98
C HIS A 233 1.11 -4.66 -18.52
N TYR A 234 1.75 -3.86 -17.65
CA TYR A 234 2.65 -2.77 -18.00
C TYR A 234 3.87 -2.69 -17.07
#